data_66d2ba451729f9473c052af955351fa4
#
_entry.id   66d2ba451729f9473c052af955351fa4
#
_cell.length_a   1.000
_cell.length_b   1.000
_cell.length_c   1.000
_cell.angle_alpha   90.00
_cell.angle_beta   90.00
_cell.angle_gamma   90.00
#
_symmetry.space_group_name_H-M   'P 1'
#
loop_
_entity.id
_entity.type
_entity.pdbx_description
1 polymer ?
#
loop_
_entity_poly.entity_id
_entity_poly.type
_entity_poly.pdbx_seq_one_letter_code
_entity_poly.pdbx_strand_id
1 'polypeptide(L)'
;MQEHSSLNPEDIDRTLAKLQGLNIFSRVEYRLTNDEPYDLVFMLESRENRRLNIGARFDTEELASVIANISNNQQFATNHHYALTGRLSHNPYLDISYAYGHLFGSKMGFSYRLAHHDFDLYHDKQKLDALELTSHSLAGFYTCDLGNFRLKAGTQFEYFHYHSDLYGVDGSSLKHSPDHFLNYFVSFAMDTYDRRYFPSRGGRIQLQGTLHTDDGISYDDGKPFGDVALHAECALRCSPRFYIIPKLKARALLGNTIPAIYQNYVGGVSDAYYLPWQMAWESSQHTHLLERNVATAQISLRYRLKKKFYVTALGEYGKQSRKISRILSGDNLWGCALRASFDFVFGPISLQTNYSNLDKNVGVYINAGFLF
;
A
#
# COMPACT_ATOMS: atom_id res chain seq x y z
N MET A 1 -32.36 13.02 10.49
CA MET A 1 -33.46 13.91 10.83
C MET A 1 -34.08 14.41 9.54
N GLN A 2 -35.39 14.43 9.45
CA GLN A 2 -36.12 15.04 8.33
C GLN A 2 -36.49 16.47 8.72
N GLU A 3 -36.45 17.39 7.78
CA GLU A 3 -36.97 18.75 7.98
C GLU A 3 -38.44 18.69 8.35
N HIS A 4 -38.89 19.60 9.23
CA HIS A 4 -40.25 19.69 9.72
C HIS A 4 -40.77 18.47 10.54
N SER A 5 -39.90 17.69 11.14
CA SER A 5 -40.27 16.60 12.03
C SER A 5 -40.19 17.04 13.49
N SER A 6 -40.95 16.34 14.37
CA SER A 6 -40.87 16.56 15.82
C SER A 6 -39.46 16.20 16.33
N LEU A 7 -38.88 17.09 17.13
CA LEU A 7 -37.57 16.90 17.75
C LEU A 7 -37.64 15.84 18.85
N ASN A 8 -36.93 14.74 18.66
CA ASN A 8 -36.72 13.72 19.69
C ASN A 8 -35.28 13.86 20.25
N PRO A 9 -35.11 14.00 21.57
CA PRO A 9 -33.78 14.08 22.19
C PRO A 9 -32.85 12.94 21.81
N GLU A 10 -33.34 11.71 21.67
CA GLU A 10 -32.56 10.56 21.28
C GLU A 10 -31.99 10.68 19.86
N ASP A 11 -32.70 11.34 18.95
CA ASP A 11 -32.22 11.58 17.58
C ASP A 11 -31.17 12.68 17.53
N ILE A 12 -31.26 13.66 18.43
CA ILE A 12 -30.21 14.69 18.61
C ILE A 12 -28.92 14.03 19.11
N ASP A 13 -28.98 13.22 20.16
CA ASP A 13 -27.85 12.52 20.75
C ASP A 13 -27.23 11.56 19.75
N ARG A 14 -28.02 10.84 18.97
CA ARG A 14 -27.53 9.96 17.90
C ARG A 14 -26.82 10.74 16.78
N THR A 15 -27.36 11.91 16.43
CA THR A 15 -26.72 12.78 15.41
C THR A 15 -25.44 13.39 15.93
N LEU A 16 -25.41 13.86 17.18
CA LEU A 16 -24.19 14.32 17.86
C LEU A 16 -23.11 13.24 17.90
N ALA A 17 -23.49 12.03 18.34
CA ALA A 17 -22.56 10.90 18.38
C ALA A 17 -22.00 10.54 16.98
N LYS A 18 -22.82 10.62 15.94
CA LYS A 18 -22.37 10.44 14.54
C LYS A 18 -21.41 11.53 14.13
N LEU A 19 -21.72 12.80 14.37
CA LEU A 19 -20.86 13.94 14.01
C LEU A 19 -19.52 13.88 14.78
N GLN A 20 -19.56 13.57 16.07
CA GLN A 20 -18.34 13.37 16.87
C GLN A 20 -17.53 12.15 16.42
N GLY A 21 -18.22 11.07 16.05
CA GLY A 21 -17.60 9.84 15.53
C GLY A 21 -16.85 10.04 14.22
N LEU A 22 -17.18 11.06 13.44
CA LEU A 22 -16.43 11.43 12.22
C LEU A 22 -15.02 11.94 12.53
N ASN A 23 -14.73 12.37 13.76
CA ASN A 23 -13.42 12.87 14.24
C ASN A 23 -12.81 14.02 13.42
N ILE A 24 -13.69 14.78 12.74
CA ILE A 24 -13.33 15.90 11.85
C ILE A 24 -13.65 17.26 12.48
N PHE A 25 -14.45 17.25 13.54
CA PHE A 25 -14.81 18.44 14.31
C PHE A 25 -14.01 18.49 15.60
N SER A 26 -13.50 19.67 15.95
CA SER A 26 -12.94 19.97 17.27
C SER A 26 -14.01 20.13 18.31
N ARG A 27 -15.16 20.66 17.88
CA ARG A 27 -16.33 20.95 18.73
C ARG A 27 -17.61 20.72 17.93
N VAL A 28 -18.54 20.04 18.54
CA VAL A 28 -19.89 19.81 18.00
C VAL A 28 -20.88 20.21 19.08
N GLU A 29 -21.59 21.27 18.84
CA GLU A 29 -22.64 21.79 19.74
C GLU A 29 -23.93 21.95 18.97
N TYR A 30 -25.07 22.01 19.68
CA TYR A 30 -26.31 22.37 19.08
C TYR A 30 -26.98 23.47 19.89
N ARG A 31 -27.83 24.24 19.22
CA ARG A 31 -28.63 25.29 19.80
C ARG A 31 -30.04 25.23 19.21
N LEU A 32 -31.05 25.38 20.03
CA LEU A 32 -32.44 25.63 19.60
C LEU A 32 -32.65 27.12 19.47
N THR A 33 -33.35 27.56 18.45
CA THR A 33 -33.80 28.96 18.32
C THR A 33 -34.89 29.25 19.40
N ASN A 34 -35.00 30.52 19.79
CA ASN A 34 -35.93 30.91 20.85
C ASN A 34 -37.35 31.17 20.34
N ASP A 35 -37.54 31.18 19.01
CA ASP A 35 -38.84 31.53 18.37
C ASP A 35 -39.45 30.29 17.70
N GLU A 36 -40.78 30.17 17.75
CA GLU A 36 -41.53 29.14 17.01
C GLU A 36 -41.70 29.54 15.52
N PRO A 37 -41.48 28.60 14.56
CA PRO A 37 -41.05 27.23 14.78
C PRO A 37 -39.58 27.11 15.21
N TYR A 38 -39.27 26.23 16.17
CA TYR A 38 -37.94 26.03 16.70
C TYR A 38 -37.03 25.37 15.67
N ASP A 39 -35.91 26.01 15.36
CA ASP A 39 -34.87 25.43 14.53
C ASP A 39 -33.76 24.82 15.38
N LEU A 40 -33.32 23.63 15.03
CA LEU A 40 -32.16 22.98 15.64
C LEU A 40 -30.91 23.30 14.80
N VAL A 41 -30.06 24.18 15.34
CA VAL A 41 -28.83 24.62 14.70
C VAL A 41 -27.64 23.87 15.27
N PHE A 42 -26.95 23.08 14.46
CA PHE A 42 -25.67 22.48 14.82
C PHE A 42 -24.52 23.45 14.55
N MET A 43 -23.79 23.77 15.59
CA MET A 43 -22.55 24.55 15.51
C MET A 43 -21.37 23.59 15.43
N LEU A 44 -20.70 23.60 14.29
CA LEU A 44 -19.62 22.70 13.98
C LEU A 44 -18.33 23.49 13.85
N GLU A 45 -17.36 23.23 14.70
CA GLU A 45 -16.04 23.79 14.62
C GLU A 45 -15.10 22.78 13.98
N SER A 46 -14.56 23.12 12.81
CA SER A 46 -13.66 22.23 12.08
C SER A 46 -12.34 22.07 12.82
N ARG A 47 -11.87 20.83 12.93
CA ARG A 47 -10.53 20.56 13.43
C ARG A 47 -9.52 21.01 12.37
N GLU A 48 -8.55 21.84 12.72
CA GLU A 48 -7.40 22.11 11.86
C GLU A 48 -6.62 20.82 11.65
N ASN A 49 -6.62 20.29 10.43
CA ASN A 49 -5.97 19.02 10.09
C ASN A 49 -4.63 19.22 9.36
N ARG A 50 -3.90 20.25 9.74
CA ARG A 50 -2.48 20.35 9.35
C ARG A 50 -1.69 19.38 10.21
N ARG A 51 -0.98 18.47 9.58
CA ARG A 51 -0.19 17.44 10.26
C ARG A 51 1.24 17.49 9.77
N LEU A 52 2.16 17.54 10.72
CA LEU A 52 3.55 17.22 10.50
C LEU A 52 3.81 15.86 11.15
N ASN A 53 4.10 14.85 10.34
CA ASN A 53 4.46 13.53 10.81
C ASN A 53 5.94 13.31 10.51
N ILE A 54 6.70 12.90 11.51
CA ILE A 54 8.09 12.50 11.36
C ILE A 54 8.19 11.07 11.86
N GLY A 55 8.83 10.20 11.08
CA GLY A 55 9.06 8.82 11.43
C GLY A 55 10.51 8.44 11.15
N ALA A 56 11.01 7.50 11.93
CA ALA A 56 12.31 6.88 11.69
C ALA A 56 12.15 5.37 11.74
N ARG A 57 12.97 4.68 10.97
CA ARG A 57 13.04 3.23 10.89
C ARG A 57 14.49 2.82 10.75
N PHE A 58 14.82 1.73 11.40
CA PHE A 58 16.06 1.00 11.20
C PHE A 58 15.71 -0.46 10.90
N ASP A 59 16.27 -1.02 9.85
CA ASP A 59 16.13 -2.44 9.55
C ASP A 59 17.36 -2.99 8.82
N THR A 60 17.43 -4.31 8.69
CA THR A 60 18.56 -5.00 8.09
C THR A 60 18.56 -5.00 6.56
N GLU A 61 17.50 -4.50 5.90
CA GLU A 61 17.43 -4.37 4.44
C GLU A 61 17.87 -2.98 3.97
N GLU A 62 17.26 -1.92 4.51
CA GLU A 62 17.53 -0.53 4.12
C GLU A 62 18.45 0.25 5.09
N LEU A 63 18.92 -0.41 6.16
CA LEU A 63 19.69 0.19 7.26
C LEU A 63 18.87 1.25 8.01
N ALA A 64 18.96 2.51 7.64
CA ALA A 64 18.26 3.60 8.30
C ALA A 64 17.42 4.39 7.31
N SER A 65 16.22 4.75 7.73
CA SER A 65 15.35 5.64 6.95
C SER A 65 14.62 6.63 7.86
N VAL A 66 14.48 7.86 7.36
CA VAL A 66 13.72 8.92 8.00
C VAL A 66 12.68 9.43 7.02
N ILE A 67 11.45 9.55 7.46
CA ILE A 67 10.35 10.12 6.68
C ILE A 67 9.83 11.37 7.35
N ALA A 68 9.53 12.38 6.55
CA ALA A 68 8.79 13.56 6.96
C ALA A 68 7.58 13.73 6.03
N ASN A 69 6.41 13.94 6.60
CA ASN A 69 5.18 14.20 5.87
C ASN A 69 4.51 15.46 6.41
N ILE A 70 4.25 16.40 5.54
CA ILE A 70 3.42 17.57 5.80
C ILE A 70 2.14 17.37 5.01
N SER A 71 1.00 17.38 5.68
CA SER A 71 -0.29 17.21 5.01
C SER A 71 -1.34 18.15 5.57
N ASN A 72 -2.24 18.56 4.70
CA ASN A 72 -3.44 19.32 5.04
C ASN A 72 -4.65 18.61 4.45
N ASN A 73 -5.51 18.13 5.33
CA ASN A 73 -6.79 17.54 4.99
C ASN A 73 -7.92 18.45 5.51
N GLN A 74 -7.91 19.73 5.16
CA GLN A 74 -8.99 20.63 5.54
C GLN A 74 -10.29 20.21 4.85
N GLN A 75 -11.22 19.69 5.64
CA GLN A 75 -12.36 18.93 5.15
C GLN A 75 -13.59 19.80 4.90
N PHE A 76 -13.67 20.99 5.48
CA PHE A 76 -14.86 21.84 5.41
C PHE A 76 -14.62 23.27 4.95
N ALA A 77 -13.40 23.82 5.13
CA ALA A 77 -13.15 25.22 4.79
C ALA A 77 -12.78 25.46 3.34
N THR A 78 -12.04 24.54 2.70
CA THR A 78 -11.45 24.83 1.38
C THR A 78 -11.55 23.71 0.35
N ASN A 79 -12.00 22.52 0.69
CA ASN A 79 -12.00 21.32 -0.21
C ASN A 79 -10.62 21.00 -0.83
N HIS A 80 -9.55 21.61 -0.33
CA HIS A 80 -8.19 21.42 -0.82
C HIS A 80 -7.44 20.44 0.07
N HIS A 81 -6.86 19.41 -0.52
CA HIS A 81 -6.06 18.41 0.14
C HIS A 81 -4.67 18.41 -0.48
N TYR A 82 -3.64 18.59 0.31
CA TYR A 82 -2.27 18.48 -0.17
C TYR A 82 -1.41 17.70 0.81
N ALA A 83 -0.45 16.99 0.28
CA ALA A 83 0.58 16.32 1.06
C ALA A 83 1.92 16.41 0.36
N LEU A 84 2.95 16.59 1.15
CA LEU A 84 4.35 16.51 0.76
C LEU A 84 5.00 15.48 1.66
N THR A 85 5.58 14.44 1.07
CA THR A 85 6.28 13.38 1.80
C THR A 85 7.67 13.21 1.24
N GLY A 86 8.68 13.29 2.10
CA GLY A 86 10.06 12.99 1.76
C GLY A 86 10.57 11.84 2.61
N ARG A 87 11.24 10.86 1.99
CA ARG A 87 11.97 9.80 2.66
C ARG A 87 13.45 9.91 2.31
N LEU A 88 14.28 9.92 3.35
CA LEU A 88 15.73 9.82 3.25
C LEU A 88 16.12 8.41 3.70
N SER A 89 16.67 7.63 2.79
CA SER A 89 17.13 6.25 3.00
C SER A 89 18.08 5.86 1.86
N HIS A 90 18.48 4.60 1.79
CA HIS A 90 19.16 4.04 0.64
C HIS A 90 18.31 4.18 -0.64
N ASN A 91 17.00 4.05 -0.52
CA ASN A 91 16.02 4.26 -1.58
C ASN A 91 15.17 5.53 -1.31
N PRO A 92 15.71 6.74 -1.53
CA PRO A 92 15.03 7.98 -1.20
C PRO A 92 13.88 8.27 -2.17
N TYR A 93 12.84 8.97 -1.68
CA TYR A 93 11.80 9.50 -2.54
C TYR A 93 11.22 10.82 -2.05
N LEU A 94 10.66 11.57 -2.99
CA LEU A 94 9.84 12.75 -2.75
C LEU A 94 8.47 12.52 -3.42
N ASP A 95 7.40 12.68 -2.65
CA ASP A 95 6.02 12.51 -3.10
C ASP A 95 5.25 13.80 -2.83
N ILE A 96 4.64 14.39 -3.85
CA ILE A 96 3.82 15.59 -3.77
C ILE A 96 2.44 15.23 -4.28
N SER A 97 1.40 15.51 -3.52
CA SER A 97 0.04 15.30 -3.95
C SER A 97 -0.87 16.47 -3.64
N TYR A 98 -1.79 16.72 -4.54
CA TYR A 98 -2.84 17.69 -4.40
C TYR A 98 -4.15 17.12 -4.93
N ALA A 99 -5.23 17.35 -4.20
CA ALA A 99 -6.56 17.02 -4.66
C ALA A 99 -7.56 18.09 -4.22
N TYR A 100 -8.58 18.29 -5.06
CA TYR A 100 -9.73 19.17 -4.80
C TYR A 100 -11.01 18.33 -4.79
N GLY A 101 -11.87 18.53 -3.80
CA GLY A 101 -13.16 17.86 -3.70
C GLY A 101 -13.64 17.63 -2.28
N HIS A 102 -14.81 17.02 -2.15
CA HIS A 102 -15.44 16.78 -0.87
C HIS A 102 -14.83 15.58 -0.14
N LEU A 103 -14.81 15.63 1.19
CA LEU A 103 -14.24 14.56 2.02
C LEU A 103 -14.93 13.20 1.83
N PHE A 104 -16.25 13.23 1.88
CA PHE A 104 -17.11 12.06 1.64
C PHE A 104 -17.69 12.17 0.24
N GLY A 105 -16.91 11.81 -0.77
CA GLY A 105 -17.34 11.92 -2.15
C GLY A 105 -16.17 11.90 -3.12
N SER A 106 -16.36 12.65 -4.18
CA SER A 106 -15.40 12.68 -5.28
C SER A 106 -14.35 13.75 -5.09
N LYS A 107 -13.14 13.41 -5.45
CA LYS A 107 -11.99 14.32 -5.52
C LYS A 107 -11.28 14.11 -6.84
N MET A 108 -10.76 15.18 -7.42
CA MET A 108 -9.83 15.12 -8.54
C MET A 108 -8.51 15.75 -8.12
N GLY A 109 -7.42 15.24 -8.66
CA GLY A 109 -6.12 15.74 -8.26
C GLY A 109 -4.99 15.24 -9.11
N PHE A 110 -3.80 15.59 -8.69
CA PHE A 110 -2.56 15.10 -9.26
C PHE A 110 -1.58 14.69 -8.16
N SER A 111 -0.66 13.80 -8.51
CA SER A 111 0.47 13.45 -7.67
C SER A 111 1.73 13.33 -8.52
N TYR A 112 2.85 13.77 -7.96
CA TYR A 112 4.16 13.61 -8.54
C TYR A 112 5.06 12.88 -7.55
N ARG A 113 5.77 11.87 -8.03
CA ARG A 113 6.78 11.12 -7.27
C ARG A 113 8.09 11.11 -8.02
N LEU A 114 9.14 11.47 -7.32
CA LEU A 114 10.54 11.25 -7.69
C LEU A 114 11.10 10.20 -6.74
N ALA A 115 11.63 9.12 -7.25
CA ALA A 115 12.23 8.08 -6.43
C ALA A 115 13.51 7.54 -7.06
N HIS A 116 14.51 7.30 -6.23
CA HIS A 116 15.68 6.54 -6.58
C HIS A 116 15.56 5.14 -5.97
N HIS A 117 15.92 4.13 -6.74
CA HIS A 117 15.82 2.73 -6.37
C HIS A 117 17.18 2.07 -6.58
N ASP A 118 17.68 1.47 -5.51
CA ASP A 118 18.91 0.67 -5.52
C ASP A 118 18.67 -0.56 -4.63
N PHE A 119 18.50 -1.70 -5.24
CA PHE A 119 18.26 -2.96 -4.54
C PHE A 119 18.81 -4.15 -5.31
N ASP A 120 19.29 -5.14 -4.57
CA ASP A 120 19.84 -6.37 -5.11
C ASP A 120 18.74 -7.25 -5.73
N LEU A 121 18.97 -7.69 -6.96
CA LEU A 121 18.09 -8.59 -7.68
C LEU A 121 18.68 -10.00 -7.74
N TYR A 122 17.84 -10.99 -7.47
CA TYR A 122 18.21 -12.39 -7.46
C TYR A 122 17.40 -13.20 -8.46
N HIS A 123 18.05 -14.20 -9.05
CA HIS A 123 17.42 -15.22 -9.88
C HIS A 123 18.11 -16.56 -9.59
N ASP A 124 17.32 -17.61 -9.36
CA ASP A 124 17.82 -18.95 -9.02
C ASP A 124 18.94 -18.96 -7.96
N LYS A 125 18.80 -18.17 -6.89
CA LYS A 125 19.72 -17.99 -5.75
C LYS A 125 21.00 -17.20 -6.05
N GLN A 126 21.21 -16.84 -7.29
CA GLN A 126 22.36 -16.04 -7.66
C GLN A 126 21.98 -14.57 -7.63
N LYS A 127 22.83 -13.76 -7.02
CA LYS A 127 22.73 -12.31 -7.18
C LYS A 127 23.05 -12.00 -8.64
N LEU A 128 22.08 -11.40 -9.34
CA LEU A 128 22.31 -10.93 -10.72
C LEU A 128 23.18 -9.68 -10.68
N ASP A 129 22.62 -8.61 -10.10
CA ASP A 129 23.27 -7.32 -9.88
C ASP A 129 22.38 -6.45 -9.00
N ALA A 130 22.80 -5.21 -8.71
CA ALA A 130 21.92 -4.20 -8.17
C ALA A 130 21.06 -3.59 -9.29
N LEU A 131 19.75 -3.54 -9.11
CA LEU A 131 18.87 -2.75 -9.97
C LEU A 131 18.88 -1.31 -9.49
N GLU A 132 19.59 -0.46 -10.22
CA GLU A 132 19.71 0.96 -9.88
C GLU A 132 18.99 1.80 -10.94
N LEU A 133 18.01 2.59 -10.52
CA LEU A 133 17.25 3.47 -11.40
C LEU A 133 16.67 4.67 -10.67
N THR A 134 16.42 5.75 -11.41
CA THR A 134 15.64 6.90 -10.96
C THR A 134 14.33 6.95 -11.72
N SER A 135 13.22 7.05 -11.00
CA SER A 135 11.88 7.11 -11.57
C SER A 135 11.20 8.44 -11.30
N HIS A 136 10.52 8.96 -12.32
CA HIS A 136 9.61 10.09 -12.23
C HIS A 136 8.22 9.59 -12.58
N SER A 137 7.25 9.93 -11.75
CA SER A 137 5.85 9.53 -11.95
C SER A 137 4.94 10.73 -11.71
N LEU A 138 4.16 11.11 -12.72
CA LEU A 138 3.15 12.17 -12.64
C LEU A 138 1.79 11.56 -12.95
N ALA A 139 0.87 11.58 -12.00
CA ALA A 139 -0.47 11.05 -12.17
C ALA A 139 -1.53 12.13 -12.02
N GLY A 140 -2.50 12.13 -12.94
CA GLY A 140 -3.78 12.81 -12.81
C GLY A 140 -4.85 11.79 -12.44
N PHE A 141 -5.70 12.07 -11.45
CA PHE A 141 -6.65 11.08 -10.96
C PHE A 141 -7.98 11.68 -10.50
N TYR A 142 -8.99 10.84 -10.59
CA TYR A 142 -10.27 11.01 -9.91
C TYR A 142 -10.44 9.92 -8.88
N THR A 143 -10.89 10.26 -7.68
CA THR A 143 -11.17 9.29 -6.61
C THR A 143 -12.54 9.53 -6.00
N CYS A 144 -13.22 8.45 -5.62
CA CYS A 144 -14.48 8.47 -4.92
C CYS A 144 -14.35 7.65 -3.63
N ASP A 145 -14.50 8.32 -2.49
CA ASP A 145 -14.44 7.71 -1.17
C ASP A 145 -15.87 7.42 -0.67
N LEU A 146 -16.21 6.14 -0.53
CA LEU A 146 -17.52 5.63 -0.10
C LEU A 146 -17.37 4.88 1.23
N GLY A 147 -17.29 5.60 2.33
CA GLY A 147 -17.04 5.02 3.65
C GLY A 147 -15.66 4.36 3.74
N ASN A 148 -15.63 3.03 3.86
CA ASN A 148 -14.38 2.26 3.93
C ASN A 148 -13.82 1.87 2.54
N PHE A 149 -14.54 2.23 1.49
CA PHE A 149 -14.18 1.91 0.10
C PHE A 149 -13.64 3.14 -0.61
N ARG A 150 -12.64 2.91 -1.45
CA ARG A 150 -12.08 3.93 -2.35
C ARG A 150 -11.98 3.38 -3.75
N LEU A 151 -12.58 4.10 -4.70
CA LEU A 151 -12.34 3.91 -6.13
C LEU A 151 -11.43 5.05 -6.61
N LYS A 152 -10.40 4.71 -7.37
CA LYS A 152 -9.49 5.69 -7.98
C LYS A 152 -9.25 5.29 -9.42
N ALA A 153 -9.38 6.23 -10.35
CA ALA A 153 -9.04 6.04 -11.75
C ALA A 153 -8.25 7.24 -12.25
N GLY A 154 -7.38 7.02 -13.21
CA GLY A 154 -6.57 8.12 -13.72
C GLY A 154 -5.59 7.69 -14.79
N THR A 155 -4.75 8.66 -15.15
CA THR A 155 -3.62 8.49 -16.06
C THR A 155 -2.34 8.78 -15.31
N GLN A 156 -1.26 8.10 -15.68
CA GLN A 156 0.04 8.25 -15.05
C GLN A 156 1.13 8.24 -16.11
N PHE A 157 1.90 9.30 -16.17
CA PHE A 157 3.12 9.34 -16.95
C PHE A 157 4.26 8.88 -16.08
N GLU A 158 5.06 7.91 -16.55
CA GLU A 158 6.26 7.41 -15.89
C GLU A 158 7.46 7.54 -16.81
N TYR A 159 8.58 7.94 -16.23
CA TYR A 159 9.87 8.02 -16.89
C TYR A 159 10.91 7.35 -16.01
N PHE A 160 11.62 6.37 -16.58
CA PHE A 160 12.67 5.61 -15.90
C PHE A 160 14.03 5.92 -16.50
N HIS A 161 14.95 6.30 -15.66
CA HIS A 161 16.36 6.47 -16.01
C HIS A 161 17.15 5.39 -15.30
N TYR A 162 17.70 4.45 -16.10
CA TYR A 162 18.43 3.29 -15.58
C TYR A 162 19.91 3.63 -15.42
N HIS A 163 20.48 3.24 -14.28
CA HIS A 163 21.89 3.35 -13.96
C HIS A 163 22.58 1.99 -14.03
N SER A 164 21.80 0.89 -14.07
CA SER A 164 22.25 -0.49 -14.24
C SER A 164 21.53 -1.16 -15.39
N ASP A 165 21.99 -2.33 -15.83
CA ASP A 165 21.27 -3.17 -16.77
C ASP A 165 20.01 -3.75 -16.14
N LEU A 166 18.97 -3.95 -16.94
CA LEU A 166 17.79 -4.74 -16.55
C LEU A 166 18.03 -6.22 -16.84
N TYR A 167 17.23 -7.07 -16.19
CA TYR A 167 17.36 -8.51 -16.36
C TYR A 167 16.04 -9.13 -16.83
N GLY A 168 16.13 -10.10 -17.73
CA GLY A 168 15.01 -10.96 -18.11
C GLY A 168 14.73 -12.02 -17.05
N VAL A 169 13.56 -12.68 -17.13
CA VAL A 169 13.18 -13.77 -16.21
C VAL A 169 14.16 -14.96 -16.30
N ASP A 170 14.87 -15.10 -17.40
CA ASP A 170 15.92 -16.11 -17.61
C ASP A 170 17.28 -15.71 -17.01
N GLY A 171 17.35 -14.55 -16.35
CA GLY A 171 18.58 -14.00 -15.78
C GLY A 171 19.54 -13.38 -16.80
N SER A 172 19.12 -13.23 -18.06
CA SER A 172 19.92 -12.55 -19.07
C SER A 172 19.94 -11.04 -18.85
N SER A 173 21.12 -10.40 -18.99
CA SER A 173 21.25 -8.95 -18.96
C SER A 173 20.67 -8.32 -20.23
N LEU A 174 19.86 -7.27 -20.04
CA LEU A 174 19.24 -6.50 -21.10
C LEU A 174 19.74 -5.05 -21.03
N LYS A 175 20.39 -4.58 -22.10
CA LYS A 175 20.76 -3.17 -22.18
C LYS A 175 19.52 -2.31 -22.36
N HIS A 176 19.41 -1.26 -21.57
CA HIS A 176 18.26 -0.36 -21.62
C HIS A 176 18.66 1.09 -21.86
N SER A 177 17.79 1.76 -22.66
CA SER A 177 17.71 3.21 -22.74
C SER A 177 16.64 3.70 -21.74
N PRO A 178 16.64 4.99 -21.38
CA PRO A 178 15.53 5.55 -20.63
C PRO A 178 14.18 5.23 -21.26
N ASP A 179 13.24 4.77 -20.46
CA ASP A 179 11.90 4.40 -20.91
C ASP A 179 10.83 5.38 -20.36
N HIS A 180 9.83 5.63 -21.16
CA HIS A 180 8.66 6.41 -20.74
C HIS A 180 7.38 5.66 -21.06
N PHE A 181 6.40 5.84 -20.18
CA PHE A 181 5.10 5.18 -20.30
C PHE A 181 3.98 6.15 -19.97
N LEU A 182 2.88 6.03 -20.70
CA LEU A 182 1.60 6.64 -20.37
C LEU A 182 0.62 5.53 -19.98
N ASN A 183 0.33 5.45 -18.71
CA ASN A 183 -0.47 4.39 -18.11
C ASN A 183 -1.89 4.88 -17.82
N TYR A 184 -2.87 3.98 -17.96
CA TYR A 184 -4.24 4.18 -17.52
C TYR A 184 -4.55 3.19 -16.42
N PHE A 185 -5.00 3.66 -15.27
CA PHE A 185 -5.25 2.79 -14.14
C PHE A 185 -6.63 2.96 -13.53
N VAL A 186 -7.15 1.86 -13.00
CA VAL A 186 -8.32 1.81 -12.12
C VAL A 186 -7.95 1.00 -10.89
N SER A 187 -8.22 1.53 -9.71
CA SER A 187 -7.97 0.83 -8.46
C SER A 187 -9.16 0.89 -7.52
N PHE A 188 -9.39 -0.20 -6.81
CA PHE A 188 -10.33 -0.34 -5.73
C PHE A 188 -9.54 -0.65 -4.46
N ALA A 189 -9.86 0.05 -3.37
CA ALA A 189 -9.26 -0.21 -2.07
C ALA A 189 -10.34 -0.21 -0.98
N MET A 190 -10.20 -1.12 -0.03
CA MET A 190 -10.99 -1.20 1.20
C MET A 190 -10.05 -1.41 2.37
N ASP A 191 -10.24 -0.67 3.46
CA ASP A 191 -9.50 -0.87 4.70
C ASP A 191 -10.45 -0.71 5.89
N THR A 192 -10.59 -1.80 6.64
CA THR A 192 -11.45 -1.89 7.84
C THR A 192 -10.68 -2.34 9.07
N TYR A 193 -9.34 -2.30 9.03
CA TYR A 193 -8.52 -2.65 10.17
C TYR A 193 -8.74 -1.71 11.36
N ASP A 194 -8.84 -2.30 12.57
CA ASP A 194 -8.98 -1.56 13.82
C ASP A 194 -7.69 -0.87 14.27
N ARG A 195 -6.53 -1.29 13.74
CA ARG A 195 -5.20 -0.74 14.06
C ARG A 195 -4.26 -0.86 12.86
N ARG A 196 -3.37 0.09 12.73
CA ARG A 196 -2.31 0.07 11.70
C ARG A 196 -1.33 -1.08 11.93
N TYR A 197 -0.84 -1.22 13.17
CA TYR A 197 0.05 -2.31 13.59
C TYR A 197 -0.73 -3.30 14.45
N PHE A 198 -0.43 -4.58 14.28
CA PHE A 198 -1.05 -5.68 15.01
C PHE A 198 -2.59 -5.62 15.02
N PRO A 199 -3.25 -5.50 13.84
CA PRO A 199 -4.70 -5.46 13.76
C PRO A 199 -5.30 -6.69 14.43
N SER A 200 -6.43 -6.48 15.15
CA SER A 200 -7.12 -7.56 15.84
C SER A 200 -8.39 -8.01 15.12
N ARG A 201 -8.90 -7.19 14.23
CA ARG A 201 -10.10 -7.45 13.42
C ARG A 201 -10.11 -6.55 12.18
N GLY A 202 -10.94 -6.93 11.21
CA GLY A 202 -11.10 -6.21 9.96
C GLY A 202 -10.24 -6.81 8.86
N GLY A 203 -10.15 -6.12 7.73
CA GLY A 203 -9.39 -6.55 6.57
C GLY A 203 -9.07 -5.41 5.63
N ARG A 204 -8.19 -5.70 4.70
CA ARG A 204 -7.79 -4.80 3.63
C ARG A 204 -7.87 -5.55 2.32
N ILE A 205 -8.40 -4.90 1.30
CA ILE A 205 -8.42 -5.40 -0.07
C ILE A 205 -7.96 -4.25 -0.96
N GLN A 206 -7.07 -4.57 -1.90
CA GLN A 206 -6.63 -3.68 -2.96
C GLN A 206 -6.66 -4.46 -4.27
N LEU A 207 -7.34 -3.92 -5.26
CA LEU A 207 -7.39 -4.44 -6.62
C LEU A 207 -7.04 -3.30 -7.56
N GLN A 208 -6.09 -3.52 -8.44
CA GLN A 208 -5.66 -2.54 -9.42
C GLN A 208 -5.54 -3.19 -10.79
N GLY A 209 -6.04 -2.52 -11.80
CA GLY A 209 -5.79 -2.82 -13.20
C GLY A 209 -5.11 -1.63 -13.87
N THR A 210 -4.05 -1.89 -14.63
CA THR A 210 -3.30 -0.87 -15.35
C THR A 210 -3.12 -1.29 -16.80
N LEU A 211 -3.32 -0.36 -17.71
CA LEU A 211 -2.97 -0.49 -19.12
C LEU A 211 -1.77 0.41 -19.39
N HIS A 212 -0.72 -0.16 -19.96
CA HIS A 212 0.55 0.51 -20.22
C HIS A 212 0.74 0.75 -21.71
N THR A 213 1.12 1.98 -22.04
CA THR A 213 1.42 2.44 -23.40
C THR A 213 2.67 3.31 -23.37
N ASP A 214 3.29 3.55 -24.50
CA ASP A 214 4.38 4.54 -24.64
C ASP A 214 3.90 5.83 -25.35
N ASP A 215 2.94 5.73 -26.25
CA ASP A 215 2.37 6.83 -27.03
C ASP A 215 0.93 7.21 -26.64
N GLY A 216 0.32 6.54 -25.66
CA GLY A 216 -1.05 6.71 -25.21
C GLY A 216 -2.04 5.71 -25.83
N ILE A 217 -1.66 4.94 -26.84
CA ILE A 217 -2.52 3.99 -27.56
C ILE A 217 -1.85 2.62 -27.68
N SER A 218 -0.56 2.60 -28.00
CA SER A 218 0.21 1.39 -28.28
C SER A 218 1.42 1.26 -27.35
N TYR A 219 2.17 0.20 -27.52
CA TYR A 219 3.47 0.00 -26.92
C TYR A 219 4.40 -0.67 -27.94
N ASP A 220 5.57 -0.08 -28.20
CA ASP A 220 6.60 -0.58 -29.15
C ASP A 220 5.97 -0.87 -30.53
N ASP A 221 5.22 0.12 -31.07
CA ASP A 221 4.44 0.04 -32.32
C ASP A 221 3.45 -1.16 -32.39
N GLY A 222 3.18 -1.79 -31.27
CA GLY A 222 2.33 -2.95 -31.15
C GLY A 222 1.11 -2.73 -30.27
N LYS A 223 0.59 -3.82 -29.68
CA LYS A 223 -0.53 -3.73 -28.74
C LYS A 223 -0.04 -3.32 -27.35
N PRO A 224 -0.80 -2.48 -26.63
CA PRO A 224 -0.50 -2.18 -25.25
C PRO A 224 -0.44 -3.44 -24.39
N PHE A 225 0.30 -3.39 -23.31
CA PHE A 225 0.30 -4.44 -22.29
C PHE A 225 -0.42 -3.94 -21.04
N GLY A 226 -0.75 -4.82 -20.14
CA GLY A 226 -1.43 -4.45 -18.91
C GLY A 226 -1.11 -5.38 -17.76
N ASP A 227 -1.50 -4.96 -16.57
CA ASP A 227 -1.43 -5.79 -15.39
C ASP A 227 -2.69 -5.72 -14.54
N VAL A 228 -2.95 -6.79 -13.81
CA VAL A 228 -3.96 -6.84 -12.76
C VAL A 228 -3.31 -7.34 -11.49
N ALA A 229 -3.40 -6.56 -10.44
CA ALA A 229 -2.84 -6.87 -9.13
C ALA A 229 -3.93 -6.94 -8.06
N LEU A 230 -3.88 -7.97 -7.21
CA LEU A 230 -4.76 -8.18 -6.07
C LEU A 230 -3.92 -8.34 -4.80
N HIS A 231 -4.31 -7.61 -3.75
CA HIS A 231 -3.85 -7.85 -2.39
C HIS A 231 -5.08 -7.89 -1.48
N ALA A 232 -5.26 -8.99 -0.76
CA ALA A 232 -6.33 -9.16 0.22
C ALA A 232 -5.76 -9.76 1.50
N GLU A 233 -6.12 -9.19 2.62
CA GLU A 233 -5.73 -9.68 3.94
C GLU A 233 -6.81 -9.40 4.97
N CYS A 234 -6.92 -10.24 6.00
CA CYS A 234 -7.82 -9.97 7.12
C CYS A 234 -7.24 -10.48 8.44
N ALA A 235 -7.68 -9.88 9.55
CA ALA A 235 -7.33 -10.30 10.90
C ALA A 235 -8.55 -10.93 11.56
N LEU A 236 -8.44 -12.22 11.84
CA LEU A 236 -9.49 -13.03 12.50
C LEU A 236 -9.06 -13.28 13.94
N ARG A 237 -9.83 -12.77 14.88
CA ARG A 237 -9.62 -12.99 16.31
C ARG A 237 -10.26 -14.30 16.74
N CYS A 238 -9.47 -15.34 16.93
CA CYS A 238 -9.96 -16.65 17.38
C CYS A 238 -10.10 -16.72 18.92
N SER A 239 -9.25 -15.98 19.64
CA SER A 239 -9.33 -15.86 21.10
C SER A 239 -8.80 -14.50 21.56
N PRO A 240 -8.90 -14.12 22.85
CA PRO A 240 -8.33 -12.86 23.35
C PRO A 240 -6.83 -12.68 23.07
N ARG A 241 -6.10 -13.76 22.80
CA ARG A 241 -4.64 -13.75 22.58
C ARG A 241 -4.20 -14.34 21.25
N PHE A 242 -5.10 -15.01 20.52
CA PHE A 242 -4.75 -15.73 19.30
C PHE A 242 -5.48 -15.17 18.08
N TYR A 243 -4.73 -14.91 17.01
CA TYR A 243 -5.22 -14.31 15.78
C TYR A 243 -4.70 -15.11 14.57
N ILE A 244 -5.54 -15.27 13.58
CA ILE A 244 -5.19 -15.84 12.27
C ILE A 244 -5.28 -14.71 11.25
N ILE A 245 -4.21 -14.52 10.48
CA ILE A 245 -4.15 -13.45 9.47
C ILE A 245 -3.83 -14.11 8.12
N PRO A 246 -4.85 -14.54 7.35
CA PRO A 246 -4.68 -14.94 5.98
C PRO A 246 -4.39 -13.73 5.11
N LYS A 247 -3.48 -13.90 4.13
CA LYS A 247 -3.19 -12.94 3.06
C LYS A 247 -3.20 -13.67 1.72
N LEU A 248 -3.67 -12.98 0.69
CA LEU A 248 -3.65 -13.42 -0.69
C LEU A 248 -3.09 -12.28 -1.54
N LYS A 249 -2.09 -12.59 -2.35
CA LYS A 249 -1.53 -11.64 -3.32
C LYS A 249 -1.46 -12.32 -4.68
N ALA A 250 -1.78 -11.59 -5.72
CA ALA A 250 -1.64 -12.08 -7.09
C ALA A 250 -1.34 -10.92 -8.02
N ARG A 251 -0.51 -11.15 -9.03
CA ARG A 251 -0.33 -10.23 -10.14
C ARG A 251 -0.20 -11.00 -11.44
N ALA A 252 -0.95 -10.59 -12.44
CA ALA A 252 -0.95 -11.16 -13.78
C ALA A 252 -0.59 -10.08 -14.79
N LEU A 253 0.41 -10.34 -15.63
CA LEU A 253 0.82 -9.50 -16.73
C LEU A 253 0.19 -9.98 -18.02
N LEU A 254 -0.48 -9.07 -18.72
CA LEU A 254 -1.28 -9.29 -19.92
C LEU A 254 -0.60 -8.62 -21.10
N GLY A 255 -0.36 -9.34 -22.19
CA GLY A 255 0.26 -8.81 -23.39
C GLY A 255 1.36 -9.72 -23.92
N ASN A 256 1.86 -9.40 -25.12
CA ASN A 256 2.90 -10.20 -25.77
C ASN A 256 4.30 -9.68 -25.36
N THR A 257 4.50 -8.39 -25.50
CA THR A 257 5.76 -7.70 -25.16
C THR A 257 5.56 -6.99 -23.81
N ILE A 258 6.36 -7.34 -22.82
CA ILE A 258 6.31 -6.75 -21.47
C ILE A 258 7.71 -6.27 -21.14
N PRO A 259 7.89 -4.96 -20.88
CA PRO A 259 9.18 -4.41 -20.49
C PRO A 259 9.73 -5.08 -19.22
N ALA A 260 11.03 -5.21 -19.13
CA ALA A 260 11.68 -5.85 -18.00
C ALA A 260 11.36 -5.14 -16.68
N ILE A 261 11.23 -3.80 -16.69
CA ILE A 261 10.90 -3.01 -15.50
C ILE A 261 9.55 -3.39 -14.89
N TYR A 262 8.56 -3.81 -15.68
CA TYR A 262 7.22 -4.17 -15.20
C TYR A 262 7.04 -5.66 -14.87
N GLN A 263 8.09 -6.46 -14.94
CA GLN A 263 8.01 -7.87 -14.55
C GLN A 263 7.71 -8.02 -13.05
N ASN A 264 7.44 -9.25 -12.61
CA ASN A 264 7.10 -9.50 -11.22
C ASN A 264 8.36 -9.56 -10.35
N TYR A 265 8.56 -8.54 -9.54
CA TYR A 265 9.57 -8.49 -8.49
C TYR A 265 8.92 -8.95 -7.18
N VAL A 266 9.41 -10.04 -6.60
CA VAL A 266 8.84 -10.68 -5.42
C VAL A 266 9.91 -10.88 -4.36
N GLY A 267 9.64 -10.41 -3.14
CA GLY A 267 10.57 -10.52 -2.02
C GLY A 267 10.50 -9.33 -1.08
N GLY A 268 11.32 -9.38 -0.05
CA GLY A 268 11.33 -8.41 1.03
C GLY A 268 10.42 -8.81 2.19
N VAL A 269 10.96 -8.68 3.41
CA VAL A 269 10.33 -9.11 4.65
C VAL A 269 9.25 -8.13 5.12
N SER A 270 9.30 -6.90 4.66
CA SER A 270 8.36 -5.86 5.07
C SER A 270 7.44 -5.45 3.92
N ASP A 271 6.37 -4.73 4.27
CA ASP A 271 5.51 -4.09 3.27
C ASP A 271 6.17 -2.83 2.64
N ALA A 272 7.45 -2.58 2.89
CA ALA A 272 8.22 -1.57 2.19
C ALA A 272 8.67 -2.13 0.84
N TYR A 273 8.17 -1.51 -0.21
CA TYR A 273 8.48 -1.92 -1.58
C TYR A 273 9.49 -0.95 -2.19
N TYR A 274 10.43 -1.49 -2.94
CA TYR A 274 11.31 -0.70 -3.78
C TYR A 274 10.55 -0.17 -5.00
N LEU A 275 9.74 -1.02 -5.63
CA LEU A 275 8.89 -0.67 -6.77
C LEU A 275 7.41 -0.73 -6.39
N PRO A 276 6.55 0.14 -6.94
CA PRO A 276 5.12 0.15 -6.61
C PRO A 276 4.39 -1.17 -6.88
N TRP A 277 4.86 -1.96 -7.83
CA TRP A 277 4.28 -3.27 -8.21
C TRP A 277 5.02 -4.48 -7.63
N GLN A 278 6.02 -4.28 -6.79
CA GLN A 278 6.69 -5.37 -6.07
C GLN A 278 5.73 -6.05 -5.11
N MET A 279 5.79 -7.37 -5.04
CA MET A 279 5.04 -8.16 -4.06
C MET A 279 5.95 -8.60 -2.93
N ALA A 280 5.63 -8.23 -1.69
CA ALA A 280 6.34 -8.73 -0.53
C ALA A 280 6.16 -10.24 -0.39
N TRP A 281 7.25 -10.92 -0.09
CA TRP A 281 7.33 -12.33 0.29
C TRP A 281 8.07 -12.41 1.61
N GLU A 282 7.31 -12.43 2.71
CA GLU A 282 7.84 -12.22 4.08
C GLU A 282 8.83 -13.31 4.53
N SER A 283 8.89 -14.42 3.83
CA SER A 283 9.85 -15.50 4.07
C SER A 283 11.15 -15.39 3.27
N SER A 284 11.32 -14.34 2.43
CA SER A 284 12.56 -14.05 1.68
C SER A 284 13.08 -12.66 2.01
N GLN A 285 14.39 -12.54 2.20
CA GLN A 285 15.07 -11.25 2.38
C GLN A 285 15.42 -10.59 1.04
N HIS A 286 15.54 -11.39 -0.01
CA HIS A 286 15.99 -10.92 -1.31
C HIS A 286 14.81 -10.69 -2.26
N THR A 287 14.99 -9.77 -3.20
CA THR A 287 14.03 -9.56 -4.27
C THR A 287 14.36 -10.46 -5.45
N HIS A 288 13.39 -11.27 -5.85
CA HIS A 288 13.51 -12.23 -6.95
C HIS A 288 12.69 -11.79 -8.14
N LEU A 289 13.24 -12.00 -9.33
CA LEU A 289 12.53 -11.85 -10.59
C LEU A 289 11.77 -13.13 -10.88
N LEU A 290 10.45 -13.04 -11.04
CA LEU A 290 9.55 -14.18 -11.25
C LEU A 290 8.81 -14.07 -12.59
N GLU A 291 8.09 -15.14 -12.91
CA GLU A 291 7.30 -15.29 -14.14
C GLU A 291 6.12 -14.27 -14.22
N ARG A 292 5.52 -14.16 -15.41
CA ARG A 292 4.47 -13.18 -15.75
C ARG A 292 3.23 -13.25 -14.85
N ASN A 293 2.92 -14.42 -14.31
CA ASN A 293 1.77 -14.60 -13.44
C ASN A 293 2.23 -15.22 -12.13
N VAL A 294 1.93 -14.55 -11.04
CA VAL A 294 2.26 -14.98 -9.68
C VAL A 294 1.03 -14.89 -8.81
N ALA A 295 0.77 -15.94 -8.06
CA ALA A 295 -0.28 -15.96 -7.04
C ALA A 295 0.28 -16.59 -5.76
N THR A 296 0.08 -15.92 -4.62
CA THR A 296 0.61 -16.32 -3.33
C THR A 296 -0.46 -16.26 -2.25
N ALA A 297 -0.42 -17.22 -1.35
CA ALA A 297 -1.25 -17.27 -0.15
C ALA A 297 -0.35 -17.40 1.08
N GLN A 298 -0.65 -16.63 2.11
CA GLN A 298 0.05 -16.63 3.39
C GLN A 298 -0.94 -16.86 4.52
N ILE A 299 -0.54 -17.64 5.52
CA ILE A 299 -1.26 -17.75 6.79
C ILE A 299 -0.30 -17.37 7.90
N SER A 300 -0.66 -16.35 8.68
CA SER A 300 0.09 -15.96 9.88
C SER A 300 -0.71 -16.27 11.13
N LEU A 301 -0.09 -17.02 12.03
CA LEU A 301 -0.62 -17.40 13.35
C LEU A 301 0.06 -16.52 14.38
N ARG A 302 -0.66 -15.51 14.88
CA ARG A 302 -0.12 -14.54 15.82
C ARG A 302 -0.66 -14.79 17.23
N TYR A 303 0.25 -14.97 18.18
CA TYR A 303 -0.08 -15.10 19.59
C TYR A 303 0.42 -13.89 20.38
N ARG A 304 -0.46 -13.30 21.19
CA ARG A 304 -0.14 -12.19 22.10
C ARG A 304 0.30 -12.74 23.47
N LEU A 305 1.60 -12.78 23.71
CA LEU A 305 2.19 -13.24 24.98
C LEU A 305 1.83 -12.30 26.14
N LYS A 306 2.05 -10.99 25.96
CA LYS A 306 1.75 -9.91 26.91
C LYS A 306 1.08 -8.75 26.17
N LYS A 307 0.67 -7.68 26.89
CA LYS A 307 -0.07 -6.54 26.30
C LYS A 307 0.54 -6.00 25.01
N LYS A 308 1.87 -6.02 24.88
CA LYS A 308 2.62 -5.43 23.75
C LYS A 308 3.56 -6.42 23.05
N PHE A 309 3.64 -7.67 23.51
CA PHE A 309 4.51 -8.69 22.92
C PHE A 309 3.72 -9.70 22.11
N TYR A 310 4.19 -9.96 20.91
CA TYR A 310 3.58 -10.88 19.96
C TYR A 310 4.63 -11.85 19.41
N VAL A 311 4.22 -13.09 19.21
CA VAL A 311 4.96 -14.08 18.42
C VAL A 311 4.07 -14.46 17.26
N THR A 312 4.63 -14.48 16.06
CA THR A 312 3.93 -14.81 14.84
C THR A 312 4.70 -15.88 14.08
N ALA A 313 4.05 -17.01 13.84
CA ALA A 313 4.52 -18.01 12.89
C ALA A 313 3.75 -17.79 11.58
N LEU A 314 4.45 -17.76 10.45
CA LEU A 314 3.83 -17.61 9.14
C LEU A 314 4.32 -18.69 8.18
N GLY A 315 3.42 -19.11 7.32
CA GLY A 315 3.71 -19.96 6.18
C GLY A 315 3.17 -19.33 4.92
N GLU A 316 3.95 -19.39 3.86
CA GLU A 316 3.62 -18.86 2.55
C GLU A 316 3.70 -19.97 1.51
N TYR A 317 2.75 -19.95 0.59
CA TYR A 317 2.74 -20.82 -0.56
C TYR A 317 2.27 -20.04 -1.78
N GLY A 318 2.89 -20.28 -2.92
CA GLY A 318 2.54 -19.61 -4.15
C GLY A 318 2.87 -20.45 -5.38
N LYS A 319 2.43 -19.92 -6.50
CA LYS A 319 2.71 -20.47 -7.83
C LYS A 319 3.05 -19.36 -8.79
N GLN A 320 3.96 -19.67 -9.73
CA GLN A 320 4.31 -18.80 -10.81
C GLN A 320 4.16 -19.54 -12.16
N SER A 321 3.83 -18.80 -13.20
CA SER A 321 3.72 -19.37 -14.56
C SER A 321 3.77 -18.29 -15.63
N ARG A 322 4.33 -18.63 -16.78
CA ARG A 322 4.32 -17.74 -17.95
C ARG A 322 2.92 -17.51 -18.52
N LYS A 323 2.00 -18.48 -18.38
CA LYS A 323 0.61 -18.41 -18.87
C LYS A 323 -0.35 -18.50 -17.70
N ILE A 324 -1.32 -17.57 -17.62
CA ILE A 324 -2.32 -17.54 -16.55
C ILE A 324 -3.14 -18.84 -16.48
N SER A 325 -3.47 -19.45 -17.63
CA SER A 325 -4.19 -20.72 -17.69
C SER A 325 -3.43 -21.90 -17.10
N ARG A 326 -2.12 -21.77 -16.90
CA ARG A 326 -1.25 -22.81 -16.33
C ARG A 326 -0.77 -22.49 -14.93
N ILE A 327 -1.34 -21.49 -14.25
CA ILE A 327 -0.88 -21.06 -12.93
C ILE A 327 -0.94 -22.21 -11.91
N LEU A 328 -1.95 -23.06 -11.97
CA LEU A 328 -2.10 -24.20 -11.06
C LEU A 328 -1.05 -25.31 -11.29
N SER A 329 -0.50 -25.42 -12.50
CA SER A 329 0.56 -26.36 -12.85
C SER A 329 1.96 -25.71 -12.92
N GLY A 330 2.06 -24.43 -12.56
CA GLY A 330 3.30 -23.69 -12.54
C GLY A 330 4.22 -24.06 -11.38
N ASP A 331 5.40 -23.43 -11.32
CA ASP A 331 6.41 -23.68 -10.30
C ASP A 331 5.92 -23.28 -8.92
N ASN A 332 6.30 -24.06 -7.93
CA ASN A 332 5.91 -23.85 -6.55
C ASN A 332 6.86 -22.89 -5.86
N LEU A 333 6.28 -21.93 -5.17
CA LEU A 333 6.95 -21.05 -4.22
C LEU A 333 6.48 -21.44 -2.82
N TRP A 334 7.39 -21.54 -1.86
CA TRP A 334 7.01 -21.77 -0.47
C TRP A 334 8.06 -21.21 0.48
N GLY A 335 7.61 -20.85 1.66
CA GLY A 335 8.48 -20.34 2.70
C GLY A 335 7.77 -20.28 4.04
N CYS A 336 8.55 -20.04 5.07
CA CYS A 336 8.05 -19.88 6.44
C CYS A 336 8.92 -18.89 7.21
N ALA A 337 8.32 -18.29 8.23
CA ALA A 337 9.09 -17.45 9.15
C ALA A 337 8.51 -17.48 10.56
N LEU A 338 9.36 -17.16 11.51
CA LEU A 338 9.00 -16.95 12.91
C LEU A 338 9.42 -15.55 13.32
N ARG A 339 8.47 -14.76 13.81
CA ARG A 339 8.67 -13.34 14.16
C ARG A 339 8.30 -13.11 15.62
N ALA A 340 9.21 -12.52 16.38
CA ALA A 340 8.94 -11.92 17.68
C ALA A 340 8.81 -10.40 17.53
N SER A 341 7.76 -9.81 18.08
CA SER A 341 7.49 -8.37 17.92
C SER A 341 7.08 -7.71 19.23
N PHE A 342 7.47 -6.46 19.37
CA PHE A 342 7.07 -5.59 20.46
C PHE A 342 6.42 -4.35 19.90
N ASP A 343 5.19 -4.04 20.36
CA ASP A 343 4.42 -2.84 20.01
C ASP A 343 4.94 -1.65 20.83
N PHE A 344 5.87 -0.90 20.22
CA PHE A 344 6.52 0.24 20.85
C PHE A 344 5.89 1.55 20.38
N VAL A 345 6.03 2.61 21.17
CA VAL A 345 5.43 3.93 20.89
C VAL A 345 5.97 4.56 19.60
N PHE A 346 7.25 4.30 19.28
CA PHE A 346 7.90 4.78 18.06
C PHE A 346 7.89 3.74 16.93
N GLY A 347 6.85 2.91 16.88
CA GLY A 347 6.69 1.86 15.88
C GLY A 347 7.11 0.47 16.38
N PRO A 348 6.76 -0.60 15.65
CA PRO A 348 7.06 -1.96 16.05
C PRO A 348 8.56 -2.23 16.05
N ILE A 349 9.01 -2.99 17.06
CA ILE A 349 10.34 -3.61 17.06
C ILE A 349 10.12 -5.09 16.80
N SER A 350 10.80 -5.67 15.83
CA SER A 350 10.66 -7.08 15.50
C SER A 350 11.97 -7.73 15.11
N LEU A 351 12.08 -9.00 15.49
CA LEU A 351 13.12 -9.93 15.07
C LEU A 351 12.43 -11.09 14.37
N GLN A 352 12.86 -11.40 13.16
CA GLN A 352 12.32 -12.50 12.37
C GLN A 352 13.43 -13.38 11.87
N THR A 353 13.18 -14.69 11.88
CA THR A 353 13.95 -15.68 11.11
C THR A 353 13.04 -16.22 10.03
N ASN A 354 13.58 -16.42 8.85
CA ASN A 354 12.83 -16.86 7.68
C ASN A 354 13.60 -17.89 6.86
N TYR A 355 12.86 -18.65 6.07
CA TYR A 355 13.39 -19.59 5.08
C TYR A 355 12.42 -19.67 3.91
N SER A 356 12.93 -19.61 2.70
CA SER A 356 12.16 -19.82 1.47
C SER A 356 12.90 -20.72 0.49
N ASN A 357 12.14 -21.34 -0.42
CA ASN A 357 12.73 -22.08 -1.53
C ASN A 357 13.36 -21.17 -2.59
N LEU A 358 13.07 -19.86 -2.55
CA LEU A 358 13.72 -18.86 -3.40
C LEU A 358 15.17 -18.61 -2.94
N ASP A 359 15.36 -18.28 -1.67
CA ASP A 359 16.69 -18.01 -1.09
C ASP A 359 17.47 -19.29 -0.79
N LYS A 360 16.78 -20.34 -0.33
CA LYS A 360 17.32 -21.61 0.18
C LYS A 360 18.32 -21.46 1.33
N ASN A 361 18.30 -20.32 1.97
CA ASN A 361 19.08 -19.97 3.14
C ASN A 361 18.17 -19.52 4.27
N VAL A 362 18.63 -19.66 5.50
CA VAL A 362 17.96 -19.06 6.66
C VAL A 362 18.38 -17.59 6.74
N GLY A 363 17.37 -16.73 6.70
CA GLY A 363 17.55 -15.30 6.83
C GLY A 363 17.23 -14.82 8.25
N VAL A 364 17.77 -13.66 8.61
CA VAL A 364 17.43 -12.94 9.85
C VAL A 364 17.14 -11.50 9.51
N TYR A 365 15.96 -11.02 9.91
CA TYR A 365 15.51 -9.66 9.71
C TYR A 365 15.22 -8.99 11.04
N ILE A 366 15.74 -7.79 11.23
CA ILE A 366 15.49 -6.93 12.38
C ILE A 366 14.86 -5.64 11.89
N ASN A 367 13.82 -5.20 12.57
CA ASN A 367 13.19 -3.90 12.34
C ASN A 367 12.94 -3.19 13.66
N ALA A 368 13.18 -1.88 13.69
CA ALA A 368 12.82 -0.99 14.76
C ALA A 368 12.32 0.33 14.20
N GLY A 369 11.08 0.71 14.51
CA GLY A 369 10.49 1.97 14.06
C GLY A 369 9.25 1.81 13.19
N PHE A 370 8.80 2.92 12.62
CA PHE A 370 7.60 2.97 11.80
C PHE A 370 7.82 2.33 10.43
N LEU A 371 6.88 1.48 10.02
CA LEU A 371 6.80 0.97 8.65
C LEU A 371 6.05 2.00 7.79
N PHE A 372 6.69 2.55 6.76
CA PHE A 372 6.16 3.58 5.87
C PHE A 372 6.64 3.40 4.43
#